data_a6983b1f6d6f0c364486aaedd13826a4
#
_entry.id   a6983b1f6d6f0c364486aaedd13826a4
#
_cell.length_a   1.000
_cell.length_b   1.000
_cell.length_c   1.000
_cell.angle_alpha   90.00
_cell.angle_beta   90.00
_cell.angle_gamma   90.00
#
_symmetry.space_group_name_H-M   'P 1'
#
loop_
_entity.id
_entity.type
_entity.pdbx_description
1 polymer ?
#
loop_
_entity_poly.entity_id
_entity_poly.type
_entity_poly.pdbx_seq_one_letter_code
_entity_poly.pdbx_strand_id
1 'polypeptide(L)'
;MQPEEIGDLLERFRDFVLVDLRRDKKTSHDHVYYVRKFLEQLSKPADTIVIEDVRAYFRALNKANASCHTYKNTLSAFKVFFRDFLVKPQLVESFKFPRPPFKPKHIVTKEQLQTFFKSLELPKEKALFLLYATSGLRRNEVIYLKPENVEFKSRMITPCVHKGESKKSWVSFFNAEAEKALNEYLALKKPSVSPRIFPMPRNEERELWKTAKKETKMNISPQRLREWFCCEMALLGVNDRYIDAFCGRTPKSILARNYTDYSPEKLKQIYEKADLKVLN
;
A
#
# COMPACT_ATOMS: atom_id res chain seq x y z
N MET A 1 28.99 -11.79 18.15
CA MET A 1 29.31 -11.40 16.77
C MET A 1 29.69 -9.92 16.75
N GLN A 2 30.81 -9.58 16.13
CA GLN A 2 31.19 -8.16 16.00
C GLN A 2 30.25 -7.47 15.01
N PRO A 3 30.03 -6.14 15.16
CA PRO A 3 29.13 -5.40 14.27
C PRO A 3 29.48 -5.54 12.77
N GLU A 4 30.76 -5.65 12.44
CA GLU A 4 31.24 -5.85 11.07
C GLU A 4 30.83 -7.22 10.50
N GLU A 5 30.91 -8.29 11.30
CA GLU A 5 30.49 -9.63 10.91
C GLU A 5 28.99 -9.72 10.66
N ILE A 6 28.18 -8.98 11.48
CA ILE A 6 26.74 -8.86 11.25
C ILE A 6 26.49 -8.12 9.94
N GLY A 7 27.25 -7.07 9.66
CA GLY A 7 27.13 -6.27 8.43
C GLY A 7 27.33 -7.14 7.18
N ASP A 8 28.44 -7.86 7.12
CA ASP A 8 28.78 -8.74 5.99
C ASP A 8 27.73 -9.85 5.78
N LEU A 9 27.32 -10.53 6.85
CA LEU A 9 26.27 -11.55 6.79
C LEU A 9 24.96 -10.99 6.23
N LEU A 10 24.57 -9.78 6.63
CA LEU A 10 23.33 -9.15 6.19
C LEU A 10 23.41 -8.64 4.74
N GLU A 11 24.58 -8.24 4.24
CA GLU A 11 24.77 -7.91 2.82
C GLU A 11 24.62 -9.17 1.95
N ARG A 12 25.25 -10.28 2.33
CA ARG A 12 25.09 -11.57 1.64
C ARG A 12 23.61 -12.04 1.67
N PHE A 13 22.92 -11.86 2.79
CA PHE A 13 21.49 -12.16 2.90
C PHE A 13 20.65 -11.25 2.02
N ARG A 14 21.00 -9.96 1.92
CA ARG A 14 20.33 -9.02 1.02
C ARG A 14 20.44 -9.48 -0.42
N ASP A 15 21.63 -9.84 -0.87
CA ASP A 15 21.88 -10.31 -2.23
C ASP A 15 21.07 -11.58 -2.53
N PHE A 16 21.08 -12.56 -1.62
CA PHE A 16 20.26 -13.75 -1.73
C PHE A 16 18.77 -13.43 -1.93
N VAL A 17 18.23 -12.51 -1.14
CA VAL A 17 16.80 -12.13 -1.27
C VAL A 17 16.50 -11.45 -2.60
N LEU A 18 17.44 -10.65 -3.12
CA LEU A 18 17.26 -9.92 -4.38
C LEU A 18 17.49 -10.81 -5.61
N VAL A 19 18.54 -11.62 -5.59
CA VAL A 19 19.02 -12.38 -6.76
C VAL A 19 18.34 -13.74 -6.82
N ASP A 20 18.54 -14.56 -5.77
CA ASP A 20 18.04 -15.96 -5.77
C ASP A 20 16.51 -16.01 -5.62
N LEU A 21 15.94 -15.20 -4.70
CA LEU A 21 14.49 -15.18 -4.48
C LEU A 21 13.76 -14.15 -5.35
N ARG A 22 14.45 -13.32 -6.12
CA ARG A 22 13.90 -12.27 -7.01
C ARG A 22 12.86 -11.38 -6.33
N ARG A 23 13.09 -11.07 -5.02
CA ARG A 23 12.21 -10.17 -4.27
C ARG A 23 12.54 -8.71 -4.56
N ASP A 24 11.55 -7.84 -4.40
CA ASP A 24 11.75 -6.41 -4.57
C ASP A 24 12.64 -5.81 -3.45
N LYS A 25 13.27 -4.65 -3.74
CA LYS A 25 14.19 -3.96 -2.83
C LYS A 25 13.58 -3.66 -1.45
N LYS A 26 12.26 -3.38 -1.41
CA LYS A 26 11.58 -3.09 -0.14
C LYS A 26 11.44 -4.34 0.70
N THR A 27 11.04 -5.46 0.11
CA THR A 27 10.95 -6.75 0.80
C THR A 27 12.31 -7.19 1.34
N SER A 28 13.36 -7.04 0.54
CA SER A 28 14.74 -7.32 0.97
C SER A 28 15.13 -6.44 2.16
N HIS A 29 14.91 -5.13 2.08
CA HIS A 29 15.18 -4.20 3.19
C HIS A 29 14.40 -4.59 4.46
N ASP A 30 13.10 -4.90 4.33
CA ASP A 30 12.27 -5.29 5.47
C ASP A 30 12.79 -6.61 6.11
N HIS A 31 13.21 -7.60 5.30
CA HIS A 31 13.79 -8.85 5.82
C HIS A 31 15.11 -8.60 6.55
N VAL A 32 16.02 -7.84 5.94
CA VAL A 32 17.30 -7.47 6.57
C VAL A 32 17.06 -6.72 7.90
N TYR A 33 16.09 -5.82 7.95
CA TYR A 33 15.75 -5.07 9.16
C TYR A 33 15.34 -5.99 10.32
N TYR A 34 14.45 -6.97 10.08
CA TYR A 34 14.00 -7.87 11.14
C TYR A 34 15.11 -8.84 11.59
N VAL A 35 15.91 -9.33 10.66
CA VAL A 35 17.05 -10.21 10.98
C VAL A 35 18.13 -9.43 11.75
N ARG A 36 18.46 -8.21 11.32
CA ARG A 36 19.41 -7.33 12.02
C ARG A 36 19.02 -7.13 13.47
N LYS A 37 17.78 -6.74 13.74
CA LYS A 37 17.26 -6.54 15.11
C LYS A 37 17.46 -7.77 16.00
N PHE A 38 17.21 -8.94 15.45
CA PHE A 38 17.39 -10.18 16.17
C PHE A 38 18.87 -10.45 16.50
N LEU A 39 19.75 -10.37 15.49
CA LEU A 39 21.19 -10.65 15.65
C LEU A 39 21.85 -9.67 16.61
N GLU A 40 21.50 -8.37 16.53
CA GLU A 40 22.01 -7.34 17.44
C GLU A 40 21.57 -7.59 18.89
N GLN A 41 20.32 -8.00 19.10
CA GLN A 41 19.80 -8.31 20.44
C GLN A 41 20.43 -9.59 21.02
N LEU A 42 20.72 -10.59 20.20
CA LEU A 42 21.22 -11.88 20.65
C LEU A 42 22.71 -11.85 20.94
N SER A 43 23.49 -11.06 20.21
CA SER A 43 24.96 -10.92 20.31
C SER A 43 25.71 -12.26 20.23
N LYS A 44 25.15 -13.24 19.50
CA LYS A 44 25.75 -14.58 19.26
C LYS A 44 26.12 -14.74 17.79
N PRO A 45 27.13 -15.58 17.45
CA PRO A 45 27.38 -16.00 16.07
C PRO A 45 26.18 -16.73 15.47
N ALA A 46 25.92 -16.51 14.16
CA ALA A 46 24.73 -17.04 13.49
C ALA A 46 24.71 -18.57 13.38
N ASP A 47 25.88 -19.20 13.40
CA ASP A 47 26.05 -20.66 13.39
C ASP A 47 25.71 -21.33 14.74
N THR A 48 25.83 -20.58 15.85
CA THR A 48 25.55 -21.06 17.22
C THR A 48 24.10 -20.83 17.67
N ILE A 49 23.28 -20.19 16.83
CA ILE A 49 21.88 -19.93 17.14
C ILE A 49 21.11 -21.25 17.23
N VAL A 50 20.36 -21.40 18.32
CA VAL A 50 19.46 -22.54 18.56
C VAL A 50 18.00 -22.11 18.56
N ILE A 51 17.10 -23.08 18.45
CA ILE A 51 15.65 -22.82 18.40
C ILE A 51 15.13 -22.06 19.63
N GLU A 52 15.79 -22.26 20.79
CA GLU A 52 15.39 -21.55 22.02
C GLU A 52 15.69 -20.05 21.96
N ASP A 53 16.73 -19.63 21.25
CA ASP A 53 17.01 -18.21 21.01
C ASP A 53 15.90 -17.57 20.19
N VAL A 54 15.43 -18.24 19.14
CA VAL A 54 14.29 -17.81 18.30
C VAL A 54 13.00 -17.74 19.13
N ARG A 55 12.74 -18.76 19.97
CA ARG A 55 11.58 -18.76 20.87
C ARG A 55 11.63 -17.62 21.89
N ALA A 56 12.80 -17.36 22.47
CA ALA A 56 12.98 -16.27 23.42
C ALA A 56 12.67 -14.92 22.77
N TYR A 57 13.11 -14.70 21.53
CA TYR A 57 12.80 -13.50 20.78
C TYR A 57 11.29 -13.32 20.54
N PHE A 58 10.58 -14.35 20.09
CA PHE A 58 9.13 -14.30 19.90
C PHE A 58 8.37 -14.13 21.22
N ARG A 59 8.86 -14.71 22.33
CA ARG A 59 8.30 -14.44 23.68
C ARG A 59 8.45 -12.95 24.06
N ALA A 60 9.61 -12.34 23.76
CA ALA A 60 9.83 -10.92 24.01
C ALA A 60 8.88 -10.06 23.17
N LEU A 61 8.65 -10.38 21.87
CA LEU A 61 7.66 -9.69 21.03
C LEU A 61 6.25 -9.79 21.61
N ASN A 62 5.86 -10.96 22.11
CA ASN A 62 4.55 -11.14 22.75
C ASN A 62 4.41 -10.33 24.05
N LYS A 63 5.43 -10.33 24.91
CA LYS A 63 5.45 -9.49 26.14
C LYS A 63 5.36 -8.00 25.83
N ALA A 64 5.97 -7.56 24.73
CA ALA A 64 5.89 -6.17 24.26
C ALA A 64 4.57 -5.85 23.52
N ASN A 65 3.58 -6.75 23.52
CA ASN A 65 2.32 -6.60 22.80
C ASN A 65 2.51 -6.24 21.31
N ALA A 66 3.53 -6.81 20.67
CA ALA A 66 3.79 -6.58 19.26
C ALA A 66 2.58 -6.98 18.41
N SER A 67 2.29 -6.18 17.37
CA SER A 67 1.15 -6.45 16.51
C SER A 67 1.29 -7.80 15.78
N CYS A 68 0.16 -8.43 15.46
CA CYS A 68 0.13 -9.64 14.63
C CYS A 68 0.87 -9.45 13.29
N HIS A 69 0.85 -8.22 12.74
CA HIS A 69 1.59 -7.87 11.54
C HIS A 69 3.11 -7.87 11.77
N THR A 70 3.57 -7.31 12.88
CA THR A 70 5.00 -7.33 13.26
C THR A 70 5.48 -8.77 13.41
N TYR A 71 4.74 -9.60 14.14
CA TYR A 71 5.06 -11.02 14.31
C TYR A 71 5.15 -11.74 12.96
N LYS A 72 4.15 -11.55 12.08
CA LYS A 72 4.12 -12.15 10.75
C LYS A 72 5.32 -11.76 9.90
N ASN A 73 5.68 -10.48 9.90
CA ASN A 73 6.82 -9.99 9.12
C ASN A 73 8.15 -10.52 9.67
N THR A 74 8.31 -10.53 10.99
CA THR A 74 9.48 -11.11 11.65
C THR A 74 9.62 -12.60 11.29
N LEU A 75 8.55 -13.38 11.43
CA LEU A 75 8.58 -14.80 11.10
C LEU A 75 8.86 -15.05 9.61
N SER A 76 8.32 -14.21 8.73
CA SER A 76 8.60 -14.29 7.29
C SER A 76 10.09 -14.07 7.02
N ALA A 77 10.68 -13.03 7.62
CA ALA A 77 12.11 -12.76 7.48
C ALA A 77 12.98 -13.89 8.06
N PHE A 78 12.60 -14.43 9.21
CA PHE A 78 13.33 -15.53 9.85
C PHE A 78 13.24 -16.84 9.03
N LYS A 79 12.08 -17.16 8.45
CA LYS A 79 11.97 -18.33 7.58
C LYS A 79 12.87 -18.19 6.35
N VAL A 80 12.93 -17.02 5.72
CA VAL A 80 13.82 -16.77 4.59
C VAL A 80 15.29 -16.82 5.04
N PHE A 81 15.63 -16.24 6.18
CA PHE A 81 17.01 -16.21 6.68
C PHE A 81 17.51 -17.58 7.13
N PHE A 82 16.78 -18.24 8.02
CA PHE A 82 17.23 -19.52 8.59
C PHE A 82 16.98 -20.69 7.66
N ARG A 83 15.78 -20.80 7.08
CA ARG A 83 15.42 -21.95 6.25
C ARG A 83 16.09 -21.92 4.89
N ASP A 84 15.98 -20.75 4.20
CA ASP A 84 16.34 -20.67 2.79
C ASP A 84 17.81 -20.23 2.59
N PHE A 85 18.30 -19.26 3.38
CA PHE A 85 19.67 -18.73 3.24
C PHE A 85 20.71 -19.53 4.05
N LEU A 86 20.46 -19.80 5.35
CA LEU A 86 21.39 -20.56 6.21
C LEU A 86 21.18 -22.06 6.14
N VAL A 87 20.15 -22.54 5.47
CA VAL A 87 19.78 -23.96 5.35
C VAL A 87 19.62 -24.65 6.72
N LYS A 88 19.00 -23.93 7.68
CA LYS A 88 18.71 -24.41 9.05
C LYS A 88 17.19 -24.39 9.31
N PRO A 89 16.37 -25.16 8.58
CA PRO A 89 14.91 -25.13 8.68
C PRO A 89 14.39 -25.47 10.08
N GLN A 90 15.08 -26.33 10.82
CA GLN A 90 14.71 -26.77 12.18
C GLN A 90 14.55 -25.61 13.16
N LEU A 91 15.20 -24.45 12.92
CA LEU A 91 15.10 -23.27 13.78
C LEU A 91 13.76 -22.53 13.65
N VAL A 92 13.03 -22.73 12.56
CA VAL A 92 11.83 -21.90 12.23
C VAL A 92 10.61 -22.68 11.74
N GLU A 93 10.73 -23.96 11.40
CA GLU A 93 9.61 -24.75 10.84
C GLU A 93 8.44 -24.89 11.80
N SER A 94 8.72 -25.11 13.08
CA SER A 94 7.69 -25.27 14.12
C SER A 94 6.86 -24.01 14.35
N PHE A 95 7.35 -22.83 13.94
CA PHE A 95 6.62 -21.58 14.11
C PHE A 95 5.57 -21.39 13.03
N LYS A 96 4.33 -21.10 13.47
CA LYS A 96 3.20 -20.86 12.58
C LYS A 96 2.89 -19.37 12.47
N PHE A 97 2.44 -18.96 11.28
CA PHE A 97 1.96 -17.59 11.09
C PHE A 97 0.70 -17.35 11.92
N PRO A 98 0.64 -16.20 12.62
CA PRO A 98 -0.54 -15.86 13.39
C PRO A 98 -1.74 -15.65 12.47
N ARG A 99 -2.91 -16.08 12.94
CA ARG A 99 -4.19 -15.83 12.29
C ARG A 99 -4.88 -14.70 13.05
N PRO A 100 -4.87 -13.46 12.52
CA PRO A 100 -5.56 -12.37 13.18
C PRO A 100 -7.07 -12.67 13.21
N PRO A 101 -7.76 -12.35 14.32
CA PRO A 101 -9.21 -12.47 14.37
C PRO A 101 -9.85 -11.53 13.34
N PHE A 102 -10.97 -11.98 12.78
CA PHE A 102 -11.77 -11.11 11.92
C PHE A 102 -12.26 -9.92 12.74
N LYS A 103 -11.97 -8.71 12.26
CA LYS A 103 -12.48 -7.46 12.83
C LYS A 103 -13.26 -6.74 11.74
N PRO A 104 -14.59 -6.57 11.89
CA PRO A 104 -15.37 -5.76 10.97
C PRO A 104 -14.76 -4.37 10.84
N LYS A 105 -14.61 -3.88 9.61
CA LYS A 105 -14.11 -2.54 9.37
C LYS A 105 -15.25 -1.55 9.42
N HIS A 106 -15.07 -0.48 10.18
CA HIS A 106 -15.96 0.66 10.10
C HIS A 106 -15.49 1.55 8.93
N ILE A 107 -16.34 1.65 7.92
CA ILE A 107 -16.07 2.48 6.74
C ILE A 107 -16.57 3.89 7.03
N VAL A 108 -15.83 4.89 6.59
CA VAL A 108 -16.23 6.31 6.70
C VAL A 108 -17.50 6.55 5.90
N THR A 109 -18.41 7.39 6.41
CA THR A 109 -19.64 7.71 5.71
C THR A 109 -19.41 8.83 4.69
N LYS A 110 -20.34 9.01 3.75
CA LYS A 110 -20.30 10.09 2.75
C LYS A 110 -20.32 11.46 3.43
N GLU A 111 -21.14 11.64 4.46
CA GLU A 111 -21.25 12.88 5.22
C GLU A 111 -19.93 13.23 5.93
N GLN A 112 -19.23 12.22 6.45
CA GLN A 112 -17.90 12.41 7.03
C GLN A 112 -16.88 12.84 5.98
N LEU A 113 -16.95 12.28 4.76
CA LEU A 113 -16.09 12.70 3.66
C LEU A 113 -16.39 14.14 3.24
N GLN A 114 -17.65 14.54 3.13
CA GLN A 114 -18.05 15.91 2.80
C GLN A 114 -17.58 16.91 3.86
N THR A 115 -17.75 16.57 5.15
CA THR A 115 -17.28 17.39 6.27
C THR A 115 -15.77 17.56 6.23
N PHE A 116 -15.05 16.47 6.02
CA PHE A 116 -13.60 16.50 5.90
C PHE A 116 -13.14 17.31 4.68
N PHE A 117 -13.80 17.16 3.52
CA PHE A 117 -13.47 17.92 2.33
C PHE A 117 -13.65 19.45 2.54
N LYS A 118 -14.68 19.84 3.27
CA LYS A 118 -14.93 21.27 3.60
C LYS A 118 -13.83 21.86 4.49
N SER A 119 -13.15 21.07 5.30
CA SER A 119 -12.02 21.52 6.13
C SER A 119 -10.71 21.70 5.35
N LEU A 120 -10.62 21.16 4.14
CA LEU A 120 -9.44 21.33 3.29
C LEU A 120 -9.44 22.72 2.68
N GLU A 121 -8.38 23.47 2.86
CA GLU A 121 -8.29 24.85 2.36
C GLU A 121 -7.66 24.93 0.97
N LEU A 122 -6.56 24.19 0.78
CA LEU A 122 -5.74 24.31 -0.43
C LEU A 122 -6.31 23.51 -1.60
N PRO A 123 -6.34 24.09 -2.83
CA PRO A 123 -6.77 23.38 -4.04
C PRO A 123 -6.02 22.06 -4.26
N LYS A 124 -4.72 22.00 -3.92
CA LYS A 124 -3.91 20.78 -3.96
C LYS A 124 -4.48 19.67 -3.06
N GLU A 125 -4.93 20.00 -1.87
CA GLU A 125 -5.48 19.05 -0.90
C GLU A 125 -6.84 18.52 -1.36
N LYS A 126 -7.70 19.43 -1.87
CA LYS A 126 -9.00 19.09 -2.45
C LYS A 126 -8.88 18.15 -3.65
N ALA A 127 -7.93 18.45 -4.55
CA ALA A 127 -7.64 17.62 -5.70
C ALA A 127 -7.12 16.22 -5.29
N LEU A 128 -6.18 16.16 -4.34
CA LEU A 128 -5.68 14.89 -3.80
C LEU A 128 -6.79 14.06 -3.15
N PHE A 129 -7.61 14.69 -2.31
CA PHE A 129 -8.71 14.03 -1.62
C PHE A 129 -9.68 13.38 -2.61
N LEU A 130 -10.20 14.18 -3.56
CA LEU A 130 -11.16 13.69 -4.54
C LEU A 130 -10.54 12.63 -5.46
N LEU A 131 -9.30 12.79 -5.87
CA LEU A 131 -8.64 11.81 -6.69
C LEU A 131 -8.51 10.45 -5.96
N TYR A 132 -8.15 10.43 -4.68
CA TYR A 132 -8.14 9.21 -3.88
C TYR A 132 -9.53 8.61 -3.68
N ALA A 133 -10.53 9.44 -3.41
CA ALA A 133 -11.88 8.99 -3.14
C ALA A 133 -12.58 8.43 -4.38
N THR A 134 -12.26 8.92 -5.57
CA THR A 134 -12.96 8.56 -6.81
C THR A 134 -12.23 7.56 -7.68
N SER A 135 -10.90 7.42 -7.55
CA SER A 135 -10.13 6.53 -8.42
C SER A 135 -9.81 5.16 -7.81
N GLY A 136 -9.92 5.01 -6.49
CA GLY A 136 -9.49 3.80 -5.82
C GLY A 136 -7.99 3.48 -5.93
N LEU A 137 -7.16 4.41 -6.41
CA LEU A 137 -5.72 4.24 -6.55
C LEU A 137 -5.00 4.15 -5.19
N ARG A 138 -3.82 3.52 -5.20
CA ARG A 138 -2.96 3.49 -4.00
C ARG A 138 -2.26 4.82 -3.81
N ARG A 139 -1.90 5.12 -2.56
CA ARG A 139 -1.18 6.34 -2.19
C ARG A 139 -0.02 6.66 -3.14
N ASN A 140 0.88 5.71 -3.35
CA ASN A 140 2.04 5.95 -4.22
C ASN A 140 1.65 6.11 -5.70
N GLU A 141 0.59 5.47 -6.16
CA GLU A 141 0.12 5.61 -7.54
C GLU A 141 -0.31 7.05 -7.82
N VAL A 142 -0.99 7.71 -6.87
CA VAL A 142 -1.39 9.13 -7.00
C VAL A 142 -0.20 10.09 -6.85
N ILE A 143 0.65 9.89 -5.84
CA ILE A 143 1.80 10.78 -5.58
C ILE A 143 2.82 10.79 -6.73
N TYR A 144 2.96 9.67 -7.43
CA TYR A 144 3.90 9.55 -8.55
C TYR A 144 3.26 9.82 -9.92
N LEU A 145 1.96 10.23 -9.97
CA LEU A 145 1.32 10.59 -11.24
C LEU A 145 2.04 11.75 -11.92
N LYS A 146 2.19 11.61 -13.23
CA LYS A 146 2.64 12.65 -14.13
C LYS A 146 1.51 13.04 -15.07
N PRO A 147 1.57 14.22 -15.74
CA PRO A 147 0.54 14.63 -16.69
C PRO A 147 0.28 13.58 -17.80
N GLU A 148 1.32 12.92 -18.27
CA GLU A 148 1.25 11.87 -19.29
C GLU A 148 0.45 10.62 -18.86
N ASN A 149 0.20 10.47 -17.55
CA ASN A 149 -0.57 9.35 -17.01
C ASN A 149 -2.06 9.66 -16.87
N VAL A 150 -2.50 10.87 -17.18
CA VAL A 150 -3.87 11.32 -17.01
C VAL A 150 -4.43 11.81 -18.32
N GLU A 151 -5.46 11.14 -18.81
CA GLU A 151 -6.24 11.57 -19.95
C GLU A 151 -7.51 12.28 -19.45
N PHE A 152 -7.51 13.61 -19.49
CA PHE A 152 -8.62 14.40 -18.96
C PHE A 152 -9.93 14.20 -19.74
N LYS A 153 -9.87 14.11 -21.08
CA LYS A 153 -11.05 13.92 -21.92
C LYS A 153 -11.86 12.67 -21.56
N SER A 154 -11.19 11.59 -21.21
CA SER A 154 -11.80 10.34 -20.81
C SER A 154 -11.86 10.14 -19.29
N ARG A 155 -11.27 11.07 -18.51
CA ARG A 155 -11.09 10.96 -17.06
C ARG A 155 -10.39 9.66 -16.65
N MET A 156 -9.44 9.21 -17.44
CA MET A 156 -8.71 7.97 -17.26
C MET A 156 -7.31 8.21 -16.68
N ILE A 157 -6.89 7.34 -15.80
CA ILE A 157 -5.54 7.31 -15.22
C ILE A 157 -4.87 5.98 -15.53
N THR A 158 -3.66 6.05 -16.08
CA THR A 158 -2.79 4.88 -16.25
C THR A 158 -1.58 5.03 -15.33
N PRO A 159 -1.61 4.43 -14.11
CA PRO A 159 -0.54 4.60 -13.15
C PRO A 159 0.78 4.01 -13.64
N CYS A 160 1.88 4.76 -13.48
CA CYS A 160 3.22 4.34 -13.91
C CYS A 160 4.00 3.53 -12.86
N VAL A 161 3.46 3.40 -11.65
CA VAL A 161 4.15 2.72 -10.54
C VAL A 161 3.79 1.24 -10.52
N HIS A 162 4.62 0.45 -11.17
CA HIS A 162 4.52 -1.01 -11.14
C HIS A 162 5.49 -1.58 -10.10
N LYS A 163 4.97 -2.13 -9.00
CA LYS A 163 5.76 -2.82 -7.98
C LYS A 163 5.22 -4.23 -7.77
N GLY A 164 5.96 -5.20 -8.30
CA GLY A 164 5.73 -6.63 -8.11
C GLY A 164 4.57 -7.20 -8.96
N GLU A 165 4.57 -8.51 -9.13
CA GLU A 165 3.64 -9.24 -9.99
C GLU A 165 2.17 -9.17 -9.54
N SER A 166 1.93 -8.98 -8.23
CA SER A 166 0.60 -8.96 -7.62
C SER A 166 -0.07 -7.58 -7.53
N LYS A 167 0.61 -6.51 -7.98
CA LYS A 167 0.16 -5.11 -7.80
C LYS A 167 0.29 -4.33 -9.10
N LYS A 168 -0.45 -4.73 -10.12
CA LYS A 168 -0.48 -4.05 -11.41
C LYS A 168 -1.81 -3.31 -11.56
N SER A 169 -1.80 -1.99 -11.28
CA SER A 169 -2.88 -1.13 -11.76
C SER A 169 -2.62 -0.82 -13.23
N TRP A 170 -3.58 -1.11 -14.11
CA TRP A 170 -3.41 -0.73 -15.52
C TRP A 170 -4.20 0.51 -15.87
N VAL A 171 -5.47 0.58 -15.53
CA VAL A 171 -6.26 1.79 -15.68
C VAL A 171 -7.21 1.97 -14.50
N SER A 172 -7.51 3.23 -14.17
CA SER A 172 -8.60 3.63 -13.30
C SER A 172 -9.20 4.94 -13.82
N PHE A 173 -10.25 5.41 -13.18
CA PHE A 173 -10.98 6.60 -13.60
C PHE A 173 -11.20 7.53 -12.41
N PHE A 174 -11.58 8.77 -12.70
CA PHE A 174 -12.03 9.75 -11.72
C PHE A 174 -13.29 10.46 -12.23
N ASN A 175 -14.10 10.98 -11.33
CA ASN A 175 -15.38 11.60 -11.66
C ASN A 175 -15.23 13.11 -11.97
N ALA A 176 -16.34 13.77 -12.33
CA ALA A 176 -16.36 15.19 -12.65
C ALA A 176 -15.98 16.09 -11.45
N GLU A 177 -16.26 15.67 -10.21
CA GLU A 177 -15.87 16.42 -9.00
C GLU A 177 -14.34 16.48 -8.87
N ALA A 178 -13.68 15.33 -9.08
CA ALA A 178 -12.21 15.24 -9.05
C ALA A 178 -11.57 15.97 -10.25
N GLU A 179 -12.18 15.90 -11.44
CA GLU A 179 -11.75 16.65 -12.62
C GLU A 179 -11.74 18.15 -12.35
N LYS A 180 -12.84 18.69 -11.81
CA LYS A 180 -12.96 20.11 -11.46
C LYS A 180 -11.85 20.51 -10.48
N ALA A 181 -11.70 19.80 -9.36
CA ALA A 181 -10.70 20.13 -8.37
C ALA A 181 -9.25 19.99 -8.89
N LEU A 182 -9.00 19.03 -9.78
CA LEU A 182 -7.70 18.84 -10.40
C LEU A 182 -7.38 19.99 -11.36
N ASN A 183 -8.33 20.45 -12.17
CA ASN A 183 -8.18 21.59 -13.06
C ASN A 183 -7.95 22.90 -12.27
N GLU A 184 -8.70 23.14 -11.19
CA GLU A 184 -8.48 24.28 -10.29
C GLU A 184 -7.06 24.26 -9.70
N TYR A 185 -6.60 23.13 -9.23
CA TYR A 185 -5.25 22.98 -8.72
C TYR A 185 -4.18 23.22 -9.80
N LEU A 186 -4.34 22.63 -10.99
CA LEU A 186 -3.37 22.75 -12.08
C LEU A 186 -3.29 24.18 -12.62
N ALA A 187 -4.38 24.93 -12.65
CA ALA A 187 -4.39 26.35 -13.04
C ALA A 187 -3.57 27.24 -12.09
N LEU A 188 -3.50 26.86 -10.81
CA LEU A 188 -2.74 27.58 -9.78
C LEU A 188 -1.34 27.03 -9.55
N LYS A 189 -1.02 25.89 -10.17
CA LYS A 189 0.25 25.21 -9.96
C LYS A 189 1.41 25.99 -10.56
N LYS A 190 2.37 26.39 -9.72
CA LYS A 190 3.60 27.02 -10.17
C LYS A 190 4.50 26.01 -10.91
N PRO A 191 5.31 26.45 -11.87
CA PRO A 191 6.34 25.62 -12.49
C PRO A 191 7.19 24.92 -11.42
N SER A 192 7.46 23.64 -11.63
CA SER A 192 8.26 22.83 -10.71
C SER A 192 9.23 21.96 -11.51
N VAL A 193 10.42 21.74 -10.98
CA VAL A 193 11.42 20.80 -11.54
C VAL A 193 10.87 19.37 -11.56
N SER A 194 9.95 19.05 -10.64
CA SER A 194 9.31 17.73 -10.61
C SER A 194 8.29 17.58 -11.72
N PRO A 195 8.36 16.53 -12.56
CA PRO A 195 7.38 16.27 -13.60
C PRO A 195 6.03 15.76 -13.07
N ARG A 196 5.88 15.61 -11.76
CA ARG A 196 4.67 15.06 -11.15
C ARG A 196 3.52 16.07 -11.11
N ILE A 197 2.29 15.55 -11.16
CA ILE A 197 1.10 16.39 -10.93
C ILE A 197 1.15 16.98 -9.51
N PHE A 198 1.46 16.16 -8.51
CA PHE A 198 1.62 16.56 -7.12
C PHE A 198 3.11 16.55 -6.72
N PRO A 199 3.86 17.64 -6.91
CA PRO A 199 5.28 17.73 -6.58
C PRO A 199 5.47 17.91 -5.07
N MET A 200 5.22 16.85 -4.31
CA MET A 200 5.38 16.86 -2.86
C MET A 200 6.19 15.66 -2.37
N PRO A 201 7.05 15.85 -1.35
CA PRO A 201 7.66 14.76 -0.62
C PRO A 201 6.62 13.88 0.09
N ARG A 202 6.93 12.62 0.27
CA ARG A 202 6.04 11.68 0.97
C ARG A 202 5.70 12.11 2.41
N ASN A 203 6.62 12.80 3.07
CA ASN A 203 6.41 13.30 4.43
C ASN A 203 5.43 14.47 4.45
N GLU A 204 5.49 15.39 3.51
CA GLU A 204 4.55 16.51 3.37
C GLU A 204 3.11 16.00 3.22
N GLU A 205 2.88 15.05 2.32
CA GLU A 205 1.56 14.45 2.14
C GLU A 205 1.09 13.74 3.43
N ARG A 206 1.99 13.11 4.17
CA ARG A 206 1.65 12.48 5.45
C ARG A 206 1.24 13.50 6.51
N GLU A 207 1.94 14.62 6.60
CA GLU A 207 1.60 15.69 7.56
C GLU A 207 0.26 16.36 7.20
N LEU A 208 -0.04 16.57 5.91
CA LEU A 208 -1.35 17.03 5.46
C LEU A 208 -2.49 16.20 6.08
N TRP A 209 -2.47 14.88 5.87
CA TRP A 209 -3.50 14.00 6.42
C TRP A 209 -3.53 13.98 7.95
N LYS A 210 -2.39 14.15 8.59
CA LYS A 210 -2.28 14.19 10.05
C LYS A 210 -2.87 15.48 10.62
N THR A 211 -2.61 16.61 9.98
CA THR A 211 -3.16 17.93 10.36
C THR A 211 -4.68 17.93 10.21
N ALA A 212 -5.19 17.59 9.04
CA ALA A 212 -6.62 17.51 8.78
C ALA A 212 -7.35 16.53 9.73
N LYS A 213 -6.71 15.40 10.08
CA LYS A 213 -7.22 14.47 11.09
C LYS A 213 -7.31 15.11 12.48
N LYS A 214 -6.31 15.91 12.87
CA LYS A 214 -6.30 16.61 14.18
C LYS A 214 -7.43 17.63 14.28
N GLU A 215 -7.66 18.39 13.21
CA GLU A 215 -8.67 19.43 13.15
C GLU A 215 -10.10 18.85 13.11
N THR A 216 -10.33 17.86 12.27
CA THR A 216 -11.67 17.27 12.10
C THR A 216 -11.98 16.15 13.09
N LYS A 217 -11.00 15.64 13.82
CA LYS A 217 -11.07 14.41 14.64
C LYS A 217 -11.48 13.16 13.84
N MET A 218 -11.46 13.24 12.50
CA MET A 218 -11.83 12.13 11.60
C MET A 218 -10.59 11.37 11.14
N ASN A 219 -10.65 10.02 11.19
CA ASN A 219 -9.54 9.19 10.74
C ASN A 219 -9.63 8.92 9.23
N ILE A 220 -9.45 9.98 8.43
CA ILE A 220 -9.43 9.90 6.97
C ILE A 220 -7.97 9.90 6.48
N SER A 221 -7.69 9.07 5.48
CA SER A 221 -6.37 8.89 4.89
C SER A 221 -6.53 8.30 3.49
N PRO A 222 -5.52 8.33 2.62
CA PRO A 222 -5.59 7.71 1.29
C PRO A 222 -6.09 6.27 1.30
N GLN A 223 -5.66 5.47 2.29
CA GLN A 223 -6.14 4.09 2.43
C GLN A 223 -7.61 4.01 2.81
N ARG A 224 -8.10 4.90 3.68
CA ARG A 224 -9.51 4.97 4.08
C ARG A 224 -10.40 5.44 2.92
N LEU A 225 -9.94 6.41 2.12
CA LEU A 225 -10.65 6.85 0.91
C LEU A 225 -10.76 5.72 -0.11
N ARG A 226 -9.70 4.94 -0.31
CA ARG A 226 -9.75 3.76 -1.16
C ARG A 226 -10.66 2.65 -0.59
N GLU A 227 -10.71 2.46 0.71
CA GLU A 227 -11.66 1.52 1.37
C GLU A 227 -13.09 1.98 1.12
N TRP A 228 -13.37 3.28 1.27
CA TRP A 228 -14.67 3.87 0.96
C TRP A 228 -15.04 3.68 -0.51
N PHE A 229 -14.13 4.01 -1.45
CA PHE A 229 -14.33 3.78 -2.88
C PHE A 229 -14.78 2.34 -3.17
N CYS A 230 -14.10 1.34 -2.60
CA CYS A 230 -14.47 -0.05 -2.84
C CYS A 230 -15.88 -0.37 -2.34
N CYS A 231 -16.23 0.11 -1.14
CA CYS A 231 -17.54 -0.14 -0.56
C CYS A 231 -18.65 0.61 -1.31
N GLU A 232 -18.41 1.86 -1.69
CA GLU A 232 -19.38 2.67 -2.42
C GLU A 232 -19.65 2.09 -3.82
N MET A 233 -18.60 1.73 -4.56
CA MET A 233 -18.76 1.06 -5.86
C MET A 233 -19.55 -0.25 -5.74
N ALA A 234 -19.36 -1.02 -4.67
CA ALA A 234 -20.14 -2.22 -4.42
C ALA A 234 -21.62 -1.91 -4.13
N LEU A 235 -21.90 -0.87 -3.33
CA LEU A 235 -23.26 -0.38 -3.07
C LEU A 235 -23.95 0.14 -4.35
N LEU A 236 -23.19 0.74 -5.26
CA LEU A 236 -23.67 1.15 -6.58
C LEU A 236 -23.82 -0.01 -7.57
N GLY A 237 -23.67 -1.25 -7.12
CA GLY A 237 -23.90 -2.46 -7.93
C GLY A 237 -22.75 -2.86 -8.85
N VAL A 238 -21.55 -2.29 -8.66
CA VAL A 238 -20.37 -2.71 -9.44
C VAL A 238 -19.85 -4.05 -8.93
N ASN A 239 -19.68 -5.01 -9.83
CA ASN A 239 -19.17 -6.33 -9.46
C ASN A 239 -17.72 -6.25 -8.95
N ASP A 240 -17.41 -7.04 -7.91
CA ASP A 240 -16.12 -7.06 -7.21
C ASP A 240 -14.91 -7.20 -8.14
N ARG A 241 -15.03 -7.96 -9.24
CA ARG A 241 -13.96 -8.14 -10.22
C ARG A 241 -13.53 -6.83 -10.88
N TYR A 242 -14.47 -5.92 -11.13
CA TYR A 242 -14.20 -4.61 -11.72
C TYR A 242 -13.70 -3.62 -10.67
N ILE A 243 -14.21 -3.69 -9.43
CA ILE A 243 -13.67 -2.92 -8.31
C ILE A 243 -12.20 -3.32 -8.06
N ASP A 244 -11.90 -4.61 -8.12
CA ASP A 244 -10.53 -5.10 -8.01
C ASP A 244 -9.65 -4.59 -9.16
N ALA A 245 -10.18 -4.50 -10.38
CA ALA A 245 -9.48 -3.94 -11.53
C ALA A 245 -9.12 -2.46 -11.30
N PHE A 246 -10.09 -1.60 -10.96
CA PHE A 246 -9.84 -0.18 -10.63
C PHE A 246 -8.81 -0.03 -9.52
N CYS A 247 -8.86 -0.92 -8.55
CA CYS A 247 -7.89 -0.97 -7.46
C CYS A 247 -6.55 -1.63 -7.82
N GLY A 248 -6.35 -2.10 -9.04
CA GLY A 248 -5.12 -2.78 -9.46
C GLY A 248 -4.80 -4.01 -8.59
N ARG A 249 -5.80 -4.82 -8.30
CA ARG A 249 -5.65 -6.12 -7.66
C ARG A 249 -5.66 -7.20 -8.72
N THR A 250 -4.72 -8.14 -8.62
CA THR A 250 -4.70 -9.29 -9.54
C THR A 250 -5.88 -10.22 -9.22
N PRO A 251 -6.70 -10.58 -10.22
CA PRO A 251 -7.81 -11.51 -10.03
C PRO A 251 -7.33 -12.86 -9.51
N LYS A 252 -8.03 -13.44 -8.54
CA LYS A 252 -7.68 -14.74 -7.95
C LYS A 252 -8.42 -15.91 -8.59
N SER A 253 -9.67 -15.71 -9.02
CA SER A 253 -10.43 -16.76 -9.66
C SER A 253 -10.08 -16.92 -11.15
N ILE A 254 -10.19 -18.14 -11.67
CA ILE A 254 -9.97 -18.46 -13.09
C ILE A 254 -10.93 -17.65 -13.96
N LEU A 255 -12.21 -17.56 -13.57
CA LEU A 255 -13.23 -16.81 -14.29
C LEU A 255 -12.88 -15.33 -14.40
N ALA A 256 -12.51 -14.70 -13.28
CA ALA A 256 -12.13 -13.29 -13.27
C ALA A 256 -10.83 -13.04 -14.07
N ARG A 257 -9.92 -14.01 -14.13
CA ARG A 257 -8.63 -13.85 -14.80
C ARG A 257 -8.71 -14.00 -16.31
N ASN A 258 -9.48 -14.99 -16.79
CA ASN A 258 -9.43 -15.42 -18.20
C ASN A 258 -10.72 -15.12 -18.99
N TYR A 259 -11.84 -14.83 -18.29
CA TYR A 259 -13.15 -14.69 -18.91
C TYR A 259 -13.84 -13.37 -18.55
N THR A 260 -13.08 -12.34 -18.20
CA THR A 260 -13.61 -11.02 -17.92
C THR A 260 -12.94 -9.99 -18.82
N ASP A 261 -13.75 -9.20 -19.47
CA ASP A 261 -13.27 -8.07 -20.26
C ASP A 261 -12.84 -6.91 -19.34
N TYR A 262 -11.55 -6.62 -19.36
CA TYR A 262 -10.92 -5.52 -18.64
C TYR A 262 -10.40 -4.43 -19.57
N SER A 263 -10.92 -4.36 -20.82
CA SER A 263 -10.57 -3.26 -21.72
C SER A 263 -10.86 -1.89 -21.07
N PRO A 264 -10.06 -0.87 -21.36
CA PRO A 264 -10.31 0.48 -20.84
C PRO A 264 -11.72 0.98 -21.15
N GLU A 265 -12.25 0.67 -22.33
CA GLU A 265 -13.58 1.02 -22.78
C GLU A 265 -14.67 0.39 -21.92
N LYS A 266 -14.53 -0.91 -21.63
CA LYS A 266 -15.48 -1.63 -20.77
C LYS A 266 -15.42 -1.14 -19.34
N LEU A 267 -14.23 -0.95 -18.81
CA LEU A 267 -14.05 -0.42 -17.47
C LEU A 267 -14.62 1.01 -17.33
N LYS A 268 -14.44 1.86 -18.36
CA LYS A 268 -15.02 3.20 -18.40
C LYS A 268 -16.55 3.16 -18.34
N GLN A 269 -17.18 2.33 -19.20
CA GLN A 269 -18.64 2.17 -19.19
C GLN A 269 -19.17 1.77 -17.80
N ILE A 270 -18.50 0.85 -17.13
CA ILE A 270 -18.88 0.38 -15.80
C ILE A 270 -18.71 1.49 -14.76
N TYR A 271 -17.59 2.22 -14.82
CA TYR A 271 -17.32 3.35 -13.92
C TYR A 271 -18.35 4.47 -14.08
N GLU A 272 -18.64 4.86 -15.31
CA GLU A 272 -19.63 5.92 -15.62
C GLU A 272 -21.05 5.51 -15.22
N LYS A 273 -21.43 4.26 -15.47
CA LYS A 273 -22.74 3.73 -15.05
C LYS A 273 -22.94 3.74 -13.52
N ALA A 274 -21.87 3.57 -12.76
CA ALA A 274 -21.93 3.64 -11.29
C ALA A 274 -22.26 5.05 -10.78
N ASP A 275 -21.99 6.10 -11.54
CA ASP A 275 -22.23 7.52 -11.21
C ASP A 275 -21.75 7.89 -9.79
N LEU A 276 -20.54 7.44 -9.46
CA LEU A 276 -19.93 7.66 -8.15
C LEU A 276 -19.82 9.15 -7.83
N LYS A 277 -20.40 9.59 -6.70
CA LYS A 277 -20.37 10.97 -6.21
C LYS A 277 -19.92 11.02 -4.76
N VAL A 278 -19.05 11.99 -4.47
CA VAL A 278 -18.49 12.21 -3.13
C VAL A 278 -19.16 13.39 -2.44
N LEU A 279 -19.35 14.49 -3.17
CA LEU A 279 -19.80 15.76 -2.63
C LEU A 279 -21.32 16.01 -2.80
N ASN A 280 -21.94 15.35 -3.75
CA ASN A 280 -23.36 15.52 -4.10
C ASN A 280 -24.22 14.35 -3.64
#